data_73b64e84de02c77c8a373a798c032a1b
#
_entry.id   73b64e84de02c77c8a373a798c032a1b
#
_cell.length_a   1.000
_cell.length_b   1.000
_cell.length_c   1.000
_cell.angle_alpha   90.00
_cell.angle_beta   90.00
_cell.angle_gamma   90.00
#
_symmetry.space_group_name_H-M   'P 1'
#
loop_
_entity.id
_entity.type
_entity.pdbx_description
1 polymer ?
#
loop_
_entity_poly.entity_id
_entity_poly.type
_entity_poly.pdbx_seq_one_letter_code
_entity_poly.pdbx_strand_id
1 'polypeptide(L)'
;MIALAVFGSAIVVLMLWWGSIRALPRRERVEDNAYQATGRLTGERLHIHHLRNFEWRTRHEYTARWEEAVYDLSALEAVDLFVSTWAGPHIAHLIVSFVFRDRAPLAFSIETRRETTEKWSSLAGLMKSYELIIIAAPETDLVRERTNIRREEKRQPEWAKPLRVN
;
A
#
# COMPACT_ATOMS: atom_id res chain seq x y z
N MET A 1 -11.78 -4.32 44.83
CA MET A 1 -12.00 -5.51 43.94
C MET A 1 -13.07 -5.25 42.88
N ILE A 2 -14.27 -4.74 43.22
CA ILE A 2 -15.37 -4.52 42.25
C ILE A 2 -14.96 -3.53 41.14
N ALA A 3 -14.28 -2.41 41.45
CA ALA A 3 -13.85 -1.43 40.45
C ALA A 3 -12.85 -2.03 39.41
N LEU A 4 -11.95 -2.87 39.87
CA LEU A 4 -11.00 -3.57 38.98
C LEU A 4 -11.71 -4.58 38.04
N ALA A 5 -12.70 -5.29 38.56
CA ALA A 5 -13.50 -6.22 37.76
C ALA A 5 -14.33 -5.48 36.70
N VAL A 6 -14.97 -4.34 37.08
CA VAL A 6 -15.74 -3.53 36.14
C VAL A 6 -14.82 -2.95 35.05
N PHE A 7 -13.64 -2.44 35.41
CA PHE A 7 -12.68 -1.90 34.46
C PHE A 7 -12.15 -3.00 33.49
N GLY A 8 -11.81 -4.17 34.03
CA GLY A 8 -11.38 -5.31 33.21
C GLY A 8 -12.48 -5.77 32.24
N SER A 9 -13.72 -5.86 32.69
CA SER A 9 -14.86 -6.20 31.82
C SER A 9 -15.09 -5.16 30.74
N ALA A 10 -14.96 -3.88 31.05
CA ALA A 10 -15.10 -2.80 30.06
C ALA A 10 -14.01 -2.88 28.97
N ILE A 11 -12.77 -3.19 29.35
CA ILE A 11 -11.67 -3.39 28.37
C ILE A 11 -11.97 -4.60 27.46
N VAL A 12 -12.42 -5.71 28.03
CA VAL A 12 -12.76 -6.91 27.24
C VAL A 12 -13.89 -6.62 26.25
N VAL A 13 -14.93 -5.96 26.68
CA VAL A 13 -16.05 -5.54 25.81
C VAL A 13 -15.57 -4.61 24.72
N LEU A 14 -14.71 -3.65 25.03
CA LEU A 14 -14.12 -2.72 24.05
C LEU A 14 -13.25 -3.47 23.02
N MET A 15 -12.45 -4.45 23.46
CA MET A 15 -11.61 -5.28 22.58
C MET A 15 -12.48 -6.16 21.66
N LEU A 16 -13.53 -6.77 22.18
CA LEU A 16 -14.45 -7.57 21.40
C LEU A 16 -15.21 -6.73 20.39
N TRP A 17 -15.69 -5.57 20.79
CA TRP A 17 -16.31 -4.59 19.90
C TRP A 17 -15.35 -4.16 18.80
N TRP A 18 -14.13 -3.75 19.13
CA TRP A 18 -13.11 -3.36 18.17
C TRP A 18 -12.71 -4.51 17.23
N GLY A 19 -12.64 -5.74 17.76
CA GLY A 19 -12.40 -6.95 16.97
C GLY A 19 -13.54 -7.28 15.99
N SER A 20 -14.76 -6.86 16.29
CA SER A 20 -15.95 -7.09 15.44
C SER A 20 -16.08 -6.10 14.28
N ILE A 21 -15.37 -4.94 14.35
CA ILE A 21 -15.38 -3.94 13.29
C ILE A 21 -14.71 -4.54 12.04
N ARG A 22 -15.43 -4.57 10.94
CA ARG A 22 -14.92 -4.98 9.62
C ARG A 22 -15.20 -3.86 8.63
N ALA A 23 -14.24 -3.56 7.77
CA ALA A 23 -14.48 -2.71 6.62
C ALA A 23 -15.54 -3.35 5.73
N LEU A 24 -16.60 -2.61 5.42
CA LEU A 24 -17.65 -3.10 4.52
C LEU A 24 -17.14 -2.98 3.08
N PRO A 25 -17.20 -4.05 2.28
CA PRO A 25 -16.85 -3.98 0.87
C PRO A 25 -17.92 -3.18 0.12
N ARG A 26 -17.66 -1.89 -0.12
CA ARG A 26 -18.53 -1.02 -0.91
C ARG A 26 -18.13 -1.03 -2.39
N ARG A 27 -19.00 -0.54 -3.27
CA ARG A 27 -18.98 -0.88 -4.70
C ARG A 27 -18.22 0.09 -5.60
N GLU A 28 -18.05 1.36 -5.23
CA GLU A 28 -17.38 2.36 -6.05
C GLU A 28 -16.03 2.71 -5.46
N ARG A 29 -14.97 2.24 -6.08
CA ARG A 29 -13.59 2.39 -5.62
C ARG A 29 -12.85 3.42 -6.45
N VAL A 30 -11.92 4.12 -5.82
CA VAL A 30 -11.02 5.02 -6.55
C VAL A 30 -10.19 4.19 -7.53
N GLU A 31 -10.00 4.68 -8.74
CA GLU A 31 -9.38 3.96 -9.85
C GLU A 31 -7.96 3.48 -9.53
N ASP A 32 -7.19 4.28 -8.77
CA ASP A 32 -5.82 3.96 -8.36
C ASP A 32 -5.72 2.72 -7.43
N ASN A 33 -6.84 2.33 -6.81
CA ASN A 33 -6.98 1.18 -5.90
C ASN A 33 -8.11 0.21 -6.36
N ALA A 34 -8.48 0.24 -7.65
CA ALA A 34 -9.60 -0.53 -8.17
C ALA A 34 -9.37 -2.05 -8.09
N TYR A 35 -8.16 -2.50 -8.42
CA TYR A 35 -7.83 -3.92 -8.49
C TYR A 35 -6.71 -4.28 -7.53
N GLN A 36 -6.89 -5.40 -6.84
CA GLN A 36 -5.85 -6.01 -6.02
C GLN A 36 -4.93 -6.85 -6.90
N ALA A 37 -3.63 -6.70 -6.72
CA ALA A 37 -2.66 -7.57 -7.35
C ALA A 37 -2.85 -9.01 -6.87
N THR A 38 -2.82 -9.96 -7.80
CA THR A 38 -2.79 -11.39 -7.51
C THR A 38 -1.62 -12.03 -8.24
N GLY A 39 -1.02 -13.06 -7.63
CA GLY A 39 0.14 -13.75 -8.19
C GLY A 39 -0.06 -15.25 -8.22
N ARG A 40 0.48 -15.88 -9.27
CA ARG A 40 0.60 -17.33 -9.39
C ARG A 40 2.04 -17.71 -9.65
N LEU A 41 2.59 -18.58 -8.80
CA LEU A 41 3.92 -19.14 -8.99
C LEU A 41 3.84 -20.47 -9.76
N THR A 42 4.60 -20.60 -10.85
CA THR A 42 4.73 -21.82 -11.62
C THR A 42 6.22 -22.09 -11.88
N GLY A 43 6.82 -23.02 -11.14
CA GLY A 43 8.27 -23.16 -11.08
C GLY A 43 8.90 -21.87 -10.53
N GLU A 44 9.84 -21.28 -11.26
CA GLU A 44 10.48 -20.01 -10.91
C GLU A 44 9.80 -18.80 -11.56
N ARG A 45 8.68 -18.99 -12.26
CA ARG A 45 7.94 -17.90 -12.91
C ARG A 45 6.78 -17.43 -12.07
N LEU A 46 6.83 -16.17 -11.67
CA LEU A 46 5.77 -15.46 -10.98
C LEU A 46 4.92 -14.70 -11.99
N HIS A 47 3.69 -15.14 -12.18
CA HIS A 47 2.68 -14.45 -12.98
C HIS A 47 1.93 -13.48 -12.08
N ILE A 48 1.95 -12.19 -12.40
CA ILE A 48 1.22 -11.13 -11.70
C ILE A 48 0.04 -10.69 -12.57
N HIS A 49 -1.14 -10.71 -11.99
CA HIS A 49 -2.34 -10.11 -12.55
C HIS A 49 -2.65 -8.80 -11.83
N HIS A 50 -3.23 -7.84 -12.54
CA HIS A 50 -3.52 -6.49 -12.05
C HIS A 50 -2.25 -5.76 -11.56
N LEU A 51 -1.18 -5.83 -12.35
CA LEU A 51 -0.02 -4.96 -12.17
C LEU A 51 -0.43 -3.53 -12.51
N ARG A 52 -0.37 -2.62 -11.55
CA ARG A 52 -0.63 -1.21 -11.80
C ARG A 52 0.59 -0.60 -12.50
N ASN A 53 0.36 0.11 -13.60
CA ASN A 53 1.41 0.80 -14.35
C ASN A 53 0.90 2.17 -14.77
N PHE A 54 0.68 3.03 -13.77
CA PHE A 54 0.14 4.37 -13.96
C PHE A 54 1.23 5.36 -14.29
N GLU A 55 0.94 6.23 -15.24
CA GLU A 55 1.81 7.36 -15.57
C GLU A 55 1.28 8.62 -14.90
N TRP A 56 1.88 8.98 -13.78
CA TRP A 56 1.48 10.13 -12.97
C TRP A 56 2.05 11.44 -13.53
N ARG A 57 1.19 12.42 -13.75
CA ARG A 57 1.54 13.82 -14.05
C ARG A 57 1.41 14.69 -12.82
N THR A 58 0.29 14.58 -12.12
CA THR A 58 0.02 15.21 -10.82
C THR A 58 -0.62 14.16 -9.90
N ARG A 59 -0.94 14.53 -8.67
CA ARG A 59 -1.64 13.65 -7.73
C ARG A 59 -3.04 13.23 -8.20
N HIS A 60 -3.66 14.03 -9.04
CA HIS A 60 -5.04 13.83 -9.52
C HIS A 60 -5.12 13.58 -11.02
N GLU A 61 -4.00 13.69 -11.71
CA GLU A 61 -3.91 13.50 -13.15
C GLU A 61 -2.90 12.42 -13.49
N TYR A 62 -3.39 11.32 -14.03
CA TYR A 62 -2.60 10.18 -14.43
C TYR A 62 -3.24 9.45 -15.62
N THR A 63 -2.44 8.66 -16.30
CA THR A 63 -2.95 7.70 -17.29
C THR A 63 -2.96 6.33 -16.62
N ALA A 64 -4.16 5.79 -16.39
CA ALA A 64 -4.34 4.49 -15.75
C ALA A 64 -4.02 3.35 -16.73
N ARG A 65 -3.23 2.40 -16.28
CA ARG A 65 -2.97 1.14 -16.96
C ARG A 65 -2.89 0.00 -15.95
N TRP A 66 -3.64 -1.06 -16.21
CA TRP A 66 -3.59 -2.30 -15.46
C TRP A 66 -3.12 -3.41 -16.40
N GLU A 67 -2.04 -4.08 -16.05
CA GLU A 67 -1.32 -5.01 -16.92
C GLU A 67 -1.17 -6.38 -16.26
N GLU A 68 -0.70 -7.34 -17.04
CA GLU A 68 -0.20 -8.62 -16.55
C GLU A 68 1.30 -8.69 -16.82
N ALA A 69 2.03 -9.33 -15.93
CA ALA A 69 3.46 -9.49 -16.08
C ALA A 69 3.94 -10.84 -15.57
N VAL A 70 5.03 -11.34 -16.14
CA VAL A 70 5.70 -12.55 -15.70
C VAL A 70 7.11 -12.19 -15.28
N TYR A 71 7.50 -12.57 -14.07
CA TYR A 71 8.83 -12.37 -13.50
C TYR A 71 9.52 -13.72 -13.33
N ASP A 72 10.77 -13.81 -13.73
CA ASP A 72 11.62 -14.98 -13.48
C ASP A 72 12.35 -14.76 -12.15
N LEU A 73 12.03 -15.55 -11.15
CA LEU A 73 12.63 -15.42 -9.82
C LEU A 73 14.13 -15.79 -9.81
N SER A 74 14.61 -16.57 -10.81
CA SER A 74 16.04 -16.84 -10.96
C SER A 74 16.85 -15.61 -11.39
N ALA A 75 16.17 -14.57 -11.92
CA ALA A 75 16.77 -13.29 -12.30
C ALA A 75 16.73 -12.25 -11.18
N LEU A 76 16.23 -12.60 -9.99
CA LEU A 76 16.19 -11.69 -8.82
C LEU A 76 17.62 -11.38 -8.34
N GLU A 77 17.95 -10.10 -8.23
CA GLU A 77 19.28 -9.63 -7.82
C GLU A 77 19.30 -8.97 -6.46
N ALA A 78 18.24 -8.21 -6.11
CA ALA A 78 18.19 -7.47 -4.87
C ALA A 78 16.76 -7.23 -4.41
N VAL A 79 16.62 -6.86 -3.14
CA VAL A 79 15.38 -6.34 -2.56
C VAL A 79 15.68 -4.96 -1.99
N ASP A 80 14.97 -3.95 -2.47
CA ASP A 80 15.05 -2.58 -1.99
C ASP A 80 13.85 -2.27 -1.09
N LEU A 81 14.11 -1.53 -0.02
CA LEU A 81 13.11 -1.10 0.92
C LEU A 81 13.01 0.43 0.91
N PHE A 82 11.85 0.95 0.52
CA PHE A 82 11.56 2.37 0.53
C PHE A 82 10.69 2.70 1.73
N VAL A 83 11.14 3.66 2.54
CA VAL A 83 10.41 4.17 3.70
C VAL A 83 10.07 5.63 3.44
N SER A 84 8.79 5.92 3.31
CA SER A 84 8.27 7.28 3.11
C SER A 84 7.56 7.76 4.36
N THR A 85 8.07 8.82 4.99
CA THR A 85 7.43 9.45 6.15
C THR A 85 6.64 10.67 5.70
N TRP A 86 5.40 10.84 6.17
CA TRP A 86 4.50 11.90 5.70
C TRP A 86 3.74 12.67 6.80
N ALA A 87 3.64 12.12 8.00
CA ALA A 87 2.97 12.76 9.14
C ALA A 87 3.87 12.78 10.39
N GLY A 88 5.12 13.25 10.20
CA GLY A 88 6.17 13.22 11.22
C GLY A 88 6.95 11.91 11.25
N PRO A 89 7.90 11.76 12.18
CA PRO A 89 8.85 10.64 12.19
C PRO A 89 8.23 9.29 12.61
N HIS A 90 6.99 9.31 13.10
CA HIS A 90 6.33 8.12 13.68
C HIS A 90 5.37 7.42 12.72
N ILE A 91 5.07 8.02 11.57
CA ILE A 91 4.18 7.43 10.58
C ILE A 91 4.95 7.29 9.26
N ALA A 92 5.18 6.06 8.88
CA ALA A 92 5.89 5.71 7.66
C ALA A 92 5.05 4.77 6.78
N HIS A 93 5.18 4.97 5.48
CA HIS A 93 4.70 4.05 4.47
C HIS A 93 5.87 3.22 3.94
N LEU A 94 5.68 1.93 3.82
CA LEU A 94 6.69 0.99 3.40
C LEU A 94 6.37 0.45 2.01
N ILE A 95 7.36 0.49 1.11
CA ILE A 95 7.31 -0.16 -0.20
C ILE A 95 8.48 -1.14 -0.28
N VAL A 96 8.20 -2.38 -0.66
CA VAL A 96 9.21 -3.40 -0.92
C VAL A 96 9.34 -3.58 -2.42
N SER A 97 10.54 -3.44 -2.96
CA SER A 97 10.82 -3.57 -4.39
C SER A 97 11.81 -4.71 -4.65
N PHE A 98 11.45 -5.59 -5.56
CA PHE A 98 12.24 -6.70 -6.02
C PHE A 98 12.92 -6.31 -7.32
N VAL A 99 14.25 -6.28 -7.32
CA VAL A 99 15.07 -5.86 -8.46
C VAL A 99 15.47 -7.10 -9.27
N PHE A 100 15.15 -7.08 -10.56
CA PHE A 100 15.46 -8.15 -11.48
C PHE A 100 16.51 -7.69 -12.50
N ARG A 101 17.34 -8.64 -12.96
CA ARG A 101 18.41 -8.40 -13.93
C ARG A 101 17.88 -8.04 -15.31
N ASP A 102 16.77 -8.62 -15.69
CA ASP A 102 16.26 -8.67 -17.06
C ASP A 102 15.07 -7.75 -17.31
N ARG A 103 14.56 -7.07 -16.25
CA ARG A 103 13.38 -6.22 -16.37
C ARG A 103 13.26 -5.19 -15.25
N ALA A 104 12.28 -4.29 -15.40
CA ALA A 104 11.97 -3.28 -14.40
C ALA A 104 11.65 -3.91 -13.03
N PRO A 105 12.07 -3.27 -11.92
CA PRO A 105 11.75 -3.73 -10.57
C PRO A 105 10.25 -3.84 -10.32
N LEU A 106 9.88 -4.84 -9.52
CA LEU A 106 8.52 -5.08 -9.07
C LEU A 106 8.36 -4.62 -7.63
N ALA A 107 7.65 -3.53 -7.44
CA ALA A 107 7.38 -2.98 -6.11
C ALA A 107 6.00 -3.39 -5.60
N PHE A 108 5.92 -3.61 -4.28
CA PHE A 108 4.68 -3.92 -3.57
C PHE A 108 4.44 -2.90 -2.46
N SER A 109 3.19 -2.48 -2.34
CA SER A 109 2.72 -1.61 -1.29
C SER A 109 1.40 -2.11 -0.72
N ILE A 110 1.20 -1.94 0.59
CA ILE A 110 -0.10 -2.13 1.24
C ILE A 110 -0.75 -0.76 1.36
N GLU A 111 -1.87 -0.60 0.68
CA GLU A 111 -2.61 0.65 0.62
C GLU A 111 -3.97 0.53 1.31
N THR A 112 -4.49 1.65 1.78
CA THR A 112 -5.89 1.74 2.21
C THR A 112 -6.77 1.89 0.98
N ARG A 113 -7.70 0.96 0.79
CA ARG A 113 -8.63 0.96 -0.32
C ARG A 113 -9.78 1.91 -0.01
N ARG A 114 -9.79 3.05 -0.70
CA ARG A 114 -10.79 4.10 -0.51
C ARG A 114 -11.93 3.99 -1.50
N GLU A 115 -13.08 4.44 -1.07
CA GLU A 115 -14.22 4.68 -1.95
C GLU A 115 -14.19 6.10 -2.51
N THR A 116 -14.86 6.32 -3.64
CA THR A 116 -14.91 7.63 -4.31
C THR A 116 -15.52 8.72 -3.42
N THR A 117 -16.40 8.35 -2.49
CA THR A 117 -17.10 9.25 -1.57
C THR A 117 -16.38 9.45 -0.23
N GLU A 118 -15.33 8.68 0.05
CA GLU A 118 -14.63 8.74 1.34
C GLU A 118 -13.57 9.82 1.40
N LYS A 119 -13.64 10.67 2.44
CA LYS A 119 -12.54 11.55 2.80
C LYS A 119 -11.55 10.78 3.67
N TRP A 120 -10.28 10.88 3.35
CA TRP A 120 -9.23 10.25 4.13
C TRP A 120 -9.20 10.77 5.58
N SER A 121 -9.16 9.85 6.54
CA SER A 121 -9.05 10.15 7.96
C SER A 121 -8.15 9.14 8.66
N SER A 122 -7.12 9.60 9.35
CA SER A 122 -6.22 8.73 10.14
C SER A 122 -6.98 8.00 11.26
N LEU A 123 -7.96 8.66 11.87
CA LEU A 123 -8.78 8.06 12.93
C LEU A 123 -9.68 6.94 12.37
N ALA A 124 -10.28 7.15 11.20
CA ALA A 124 -11.06 6.11 10.52
C ALA A 124 -10.18 4.90 10.15
N GLY A 125 -8.92 5.13 9.74
CA GLY A 125 -7.95 4.06 9.51
C GLY A 125 -7.65 3.25 10.77
N LEU A 126 -7.43 3.91 11.91
CA LEU A 126 -7.23 3.25 13.21
C LEU A 126 -8.45 2.42 13.61
N MET A 127 -9.66 2.87 13.29
CA MET A 127 -10.92 2.17 13.55
C MET A 127 -11.27 1.10 12.52
N LYS A 128 -10.30 0.67 11.70
CA LYS A 128 -10.48 -0.37 10.65
C LYS A 128 -11.59 -0.05 9.63
N SER A 129 -11.85 1.23 9.38
CA SER A 129 -12.90 1.64 8.45
C SER A 129 -12.52 1.40 6.99
N TYR A 130 -11.23 1.27 6.69
CA TYR A 130 -10.74 1.02 5.32
C TYR A 130 -10.35 -0.44 5.11
N GLU A 131 -10.70 -0.96 3.95
CA GLU A 131 -10.14 -2.21 3.44
C GLU A 131 -8.65 -2.01 3.09
N LEU A 132 -7.79 -2.99 3.35
CA LEU A 132 -6.41 -2.99 2.89
C LEU A 132 -6.31 -3.73 1.56
N ILE A 133 -5.47 -3.19 0.68
CA ILE A 133 -5.20 -3.76 -0.64
C ILE A 133 -3.69 -3.84 -0.88
N ILE A 134 -3.25 -4.89 -1.55
CA ILE A 134 -1.89 -5.01 -2.04
C ILE A 134 -1.85 -4.50 -3.47
N ILE A 135 -1.05 -3.47 -3.71
CA ILE A 135 -0.73 -2.96 -5.04
C ILE A 135 0.64 -3.50 -5.44
N ALA A 136 0.72 -4.09 -6.63
CA ALA A 136 1.97 -4.41 -7.31
C ALA A 136 2.13 -3.45 -8.49
N ALA A 137 3.30 -2.84 -8.63
CA ALA A 137 3.59 -1.89 -9.69
C ALA A 137 5.10 -1.75 -9.93
N PRO A 138 5.55 -1.20 -11.08
CA PRO A 138 6.93 -0.76 -11.23
C PRO A 138 7.26 0.39 -10.27
N GLU A 139 8.53 0.56 -9.93
CA GLU A 139 9.01 1.72 -9.12
C GLU A 139 8.67 3.07 -9.76
N THR A 140 8.63 3.12 -11.08
CA THR A 140 8.23 4.33 -11.85
C THR A 140 6.78 4.75 -11.60
N ASP A 141 5.94 3.86 -11.08
CA ASP A 141 4.61 4.17 -10.58
C ASP A 141 4.65 4.39 -9.06
N LEU A 142 4.83 3.34 -8.27
CA LEU A 142 4.67 3.36 -6.81
C LEU A 142 5.66 4.29 -6.09
N VAL A 143 6.94 4.18 -6.41
CA VAL A 143 7.97 4.98 -5.74
C VAL A 143 7.91 6.42 -6.22
N ARG A 144 7.79 6.63 -7.55
CA ARG A 144 7.71 7.97 -8.12
C ARG A 144 6.48 8.75 -7.64
N GLU A 145 5.32 8.10 -7.51
CA GLU A 145 4.12 8.71 -6.93
C GLU A 145 4.42 9.33 -5.56
N ARG A 146 5.11 8.59 -4.70
CA ARG A 146 5.42 9.01 -3.32
C ARG A 146 6.53 10.06 -3.26
N THR A 147 7.61 9.87 -4.02
CA THR A 147 8.81 10.70 -3.91
C THR A 147 8.72 11.99 -4.70
N ASN A 148 8.19 11.94 -5.92
CA ASN A 148 8.19 13.07 -6.83
C ASN A 148 6.85 13.80 -6.85
N ILE A 149 5.76 13.05 -7.07
CA ILE A 149 4.45 13.66 -7.31
C ILE A 149 3.84 14.23 -6.02
N ARG A 150 3.80 13.44 -4.94
CA ARG A 150 3.23 13.91 -3.67
C ARG A 150 4.08 14.97 -2.99
N ARG A 151 5.41 14.95 -3.21
CA ARG A 151 6.34 15.96 -2.71
C ARG A 151 6.10 17.33 -3.34
N GLU A 152 5.90 17.37 -4.66
CA GLU A 152 5.65 18.60 -5.40
C GLU A 152 4.42 19.35 -4.88
N GLU A 153 3.37 18.63 -4.53
CA GLU A 153 2.11 19.22 -4.07
C GLU A 153 2.14 19.70 -2.61
N LYS A 154 2.86 19.02 -1.72
CA LYS A 154 2.79 19.28 -0.28
C LYS A 154 3.84 20.23 0.28
N ARG A 155 4.84 20.64 -0.49
CA ARG A 155 6.03 21.40 -0.02
C ARG A 155 6.72 20.77 1.23
N GLN A 156 6.37 19.56 1.61
CA GLN A 156 7.02 18.81 2.68
C GLN A 156 7.80 17.66 2.08
N PRO A 157 9.05 17.45 2.49
CA PRO A 157 9.86 16.38 1.96
C PRO A 157 9.31 15.03 2.46
N GLU A 158 8.62 14.28 1.60
CA GLU A 158 8.49 12.84 1.77
C GLU A 158 9.85 12.24 1.39
N TRP A 159 10.61 11.80 2.37
CA TRP A 159 11.90 11.16 2.13
C TRP A 159 11.69 9.67 1.92
N ALA A 160 11.83 9.21 0.70
CA ALA A 160 12.06 7.80 0.45
C ALA A 160 13.57 7.54 0.52
N LYS A 161 14.01 6.71 1.45
CA LYS A 161 15.39 6.22 1.50
C LYS A 161 15.39 4.77 1.02
N PRO A 162 16.08 4.45 -0.07
CA PRO A 162 16.30 3.07 -0.43
C PRO A 162 17.22 2.43 0.62
N LEU A 163 16.79 1.33 1.19
CA LEU A 163 17.62 0.43 1.99
C LEU A 163 17.83 -0.81 1.15
N ARG A 164 19.02 -0.96 0.56
CA ARG A 164 19.40 -2.22 -0.09
C ARG A 164 19.78 -3.22 0.99
N VAL A 165 19.09 -4.32 1.01
CA VAL A 165 19.43 -5.48 1.83
C VAL A 165 20.08 -6.49 0.89
N ASN A 166 21.40 -6.64 1.01
CA ASN A 166 22.15 -7.67 0.28
C ASN A 166 21.93 -9.04 0.91
#